data_af9e2b4dd1d030e119c7bba80da726ea
#
_entry.id   af9e2b4dd1d030e119c7bba80da726ea
#
_cell.length_a   1.000
_cell.length_b   1.000
_cell.length_c   1.000
_cell.angle_alpha   90.00
_cell.angle_beta   90.00
_cell.angle_gamma   90.00
#
_symmetry.space_group_name_H-M   'P 1'
#
loop_
_entity.id
_entity.type
_entity.pdbx_description
1 polymer ?
#
loop_
_entity_poly.entity_id
_entity_poly.type
_entity_poly.pdbx_seq_one_letter_code
_entity_poly.pdbx_strand_id
1 'polypeptide(L)'
;MNFRAPQRSQVGFTLIELLVVIAIIAVLAGLLLPALAGARERAQRTACINNIRQFTLAALIYAGDNQQELPRGGTDKRDTKDTHTPIFSTQNQTNLLKYTTQLKAFDCPNLVRWMEKREGWRYHEDYGIAIGYHYLGGHPNSPWPLIDTVTNQWISPQKSSEDPSLALVADLNVDSPAYQRILAPHCARGPRVADDAYFDANPNAYDQRPIDLGAKGGNVGLLDGSVSWKDIRKMNRYRASQIWGADGSFGYW
;
A
#
# COMPACT_ATOMS: atom_id res chain seq x y z
N MET A 1 -2.78 -22.52 -75.84
CA MET A 1 -3.84 -21.86 -75.07
C MET A 1 -3.18 -21.16 -73.87
N ASN A 2 -3.11 -19.86 -73.90
CA ASN A 2 -2.52 -19.06 -72.79
C ASN A 2 -3.65 -18.64 -71.87
N PHE A 3 -3.70 -19.21 -70.66
CA PHE A 3 -4.60 -18.76 -69.57
C PHE A 3 -4.02 -17.51 -68.93
N ARG A 4 -4.62 -16.34 -69.18
CA ARG A 4 -4.38 -15.10 -68.45
C ARG A 4 -5.11 -15.21 -67.12
N ALA A 5 -4.35 -15.21 -65.99
CA ALA A 5 -4.91 -15.09 -64.64
C ALA A 5 -5.60 -13.71 -64.47
N PRO A 6 -6.76 -13.65 -63.80
CA PRO A 6 -7.44 -12.37 -63.57
C PRO A 6 -6.57 -11.48 -62.65
N GLN A 7 -6.28 -10.27 -63.12
CA GLN A 7 -5.67 -9.23 -62.28
C GLN A 7 -6.68 -8.81 -61.22
N ARG A 8 -6.37 -9.10 -59.97
CA ARG A 8 -7.09 -8.53 -58.82
C ARG A 8 -6.89 -7.04 -58.80
N SER A 9 -7.94 -6.24 -58.97
CA SER A 9 -7.92 -4.81 -58.76
C SER A 9 -7.53 -4.54 -57.29
N GLN A 10 -6.39 -3.90 -57.07
CA GLN A 10 -6.01 -3.38 -55.78
C GLN A 10 -6.85 -2.11 -55.53
N VAL A 11 -7.82 -2.20 -54.62
CA VAL A 11 -8.55 -1.03 -54.16
C VAL A 11 -7.60 -0.21 -53.27
N GLY A 12 -7.18 0.95 -53.80
CA GLY A 12 -6.32 1.86 -53.05
C GLY A 12 -7.09 2.57 -51.91
N PHE A 13 -6.50 2.62 -50.76
CA PHE A 13 -7.07 3.32 -49.59
C PHE A 13 -6.88 4.84 -49.76
N THR A 14 -7.95 5.63 -49.56
CA THR A 14 -7.87 7.07 -49.65
C THR A 14 -7.38 7.69 -48.34
N LEU A 15 -6.69 8.84 -48.42
CA LEU A 15 -6.20 9.58 -47.28
C LEU A 15 -7.33 10.00 -46.33
N ILE A 16 -8.52 10.29 -46.90
CA ILE A 16 -9.73 10.67 -46.12
C ILE A 16 -10.26 9.48 -45.35
N GLU A 17 -10.33 8.27 -45.91
CA GLU A 17 -10.77 7.07 -45.19
C GLU A 17 -9.87 6.76 -43.99
N LEU A 18 -8.55 6.92 -44.14
CA LEU A 18 -7.61 6.76 -43.04
C LEU A 18 -7.84 7.81 -41.97
N LEU A 19 -8.03 9.07 -42.34
CA LEU A 19 -8.20 10.19 -41.43
C LEU A 19 -9.49 10.05 -40.62
N VAL A 20 -10.59 9.63 -41.24
CA VAL A 20 -11.89 9.37 -40.53
C VAL A 20 -11.73 8.25 -39.53
N VAL A 21 -11.07 7.15 -39.86
CA VAL A 21 -10.88 6.03 -38.96
C VAL A 21 -10.08 6.44 -37.72
N ILE A 22 -8.95 7.16 -37.89
CA ILE A 22 -8.16 7.61 -36.74
C ILE A 22 -8.93 8.62 -35.89
N ALA A 23 -9.76 9.48 -36.49
CA ALA A 23 -10.61 10.42 -35.75
C ALA A 23 -11.64 9.70 -34.87
N ILE A 24 -12.30 8.66 -35.41
CA ILE A 24 -13.25 7.85 -34.64
C ILE A 24 -12.54 7.12 -33.50
N ILE A 25 -11.37 6.49 -33.76
CA ILE A 25 -10.58 5.83 -32.73
C ILE A 25 -10.16 6.82 -31.64
N ALA A 26 -9.72 8.02 -32.00
CA ALA A 26 -9.32 9.05 -31.04
C ALA A 26 -10.48 9.48 -30.13
N VAL A 27 -11.69 9.66 -30.68
CA VAL A 27 -12.88 9.98 -29.90
C VAL A 27 -13.26 8.85 -28.95
N LEU A 28 -13.30 7.60 -29.44
CA LEU A 28 -13.61 6.44 -28.62
C LEU A 28 -12.57 6.23 -27.50
N ALA A 29 -11.28 6.36 -27.82
CA ALA A 29 -10.20 6.25 -26.83
C ALA A 29 -10.30 7.35 -25.77
N GLY A 30 -10.62 8.59 -26.17
CA GLY A 30 -10.80 9.72 -25.26
C GLY A 30 -11.90 9.50 -24.21
N LEU A 31 -12.97 8.78 -24.57
CA LEU A 31 -14.06 8.43 -23.66
C LEU A 31 -13.74 7.20 -22.80
N LEU A 32 -12.97 6.24 -23.34
CA LEU A 32 -12.67 4.98 -22.63
C LEU A 32 -11.55 5.12 -21.59
N LEU A 33 -10.53 5.94 -21.85
CA LEU A 33 -9.37 6.06 -20.94
C LEU A 33 -9.73 6.48 -19.51
N PRO A 34 -10.57 7.50 -19.27
CA PRO A 34 -10.95 7.88 -17.91
C PRO A 34 -11.75 6.78 -17.19
N ALA A 35 -12.65 6.11 -17.91
CA ALA A 35 -13.45 5.02 -17.36
C ALA A 35 -12.58 3.82 -16.97
N LEU A 36 -11.61 3.46 -17.81
CA LEU A 36 -10.66 2.38 -17.58
C LEU A 36 -9.76 2.66 -16.37
N ALA A 37 -9.29 3.90 -16.20
CA ALA A 37 -8.50 4.30 -15.04
C ALA A 37 -9.29 4.11 -13.73
N GLY A 38 -10.56 4.49 -13.71
CA GLY A 38 -11.45 4.28 -12.55
C GLY A 38 -11.73 2.81 -12.26
N ALA A 39 -11.94 2.01 -13.30
CA ALA A 39 -12.15 0.57 -13.16
C ALA A 39 -10.89 -0.15 -12.64
N ARG A 40 -9.72 0.22 -13.15
CA ARG A 40 -8.44 -0.32 -12.70
C ARG A 40 -8.20 -0.02 -11.22
N GLU A 41 -8.45 1.21 -10.76
CA GLU A 41 -8.28 1.57 -9.35
C GLU A 41 -9.21 0.77 -8.44
N ARG A 42 -10.48 0.55 -8.84
CA ARG A 42 -11.41 -0.31 -8.09
C ARG A 42 -10.93 -1.75 -8.01
N ALA A 43 -10.43 -2.30 -9.11
CA ALA A 43 -9.86 -3.65 -9.14
C ALA A 43 -8.66 -3.79 -8.20
N GLN A 44 -7.78 -2.80 -8.18
CA GLN A 44 -6.61 -2.76 -7.29
C GLN A 44 -7.01 -2.65 -5.82
N ARG A 45 -8.03 -1.86 -5.48
CA ARG A 45 -8.58 -1.83 -4.11
C ARG A 45 -9.12 -3.19 -3.69
N THR A 46 -9.87 -3.85 -4.57
CA THR A 46 -10.39 -5.19 -4.28
C THR A 46 -9.26 -6.18 -4.06
N ALA A 47 -8.19 -6.11 -4.83
CA ALA A 47 -6.99 -6.92 -4.63
C ALA A 47 -6.33 -6.61 -3.28
N CYS A 48 -6.20 -5.33 -2.89
CA CYS A 48 -5.68 -4.94 -1.58
C CYS A 48 -6.56 -5.45 -0.43
N ILE A 49 -7.89 -5.36 -0.53
CA ILE A 49 -8.82 -5.95 0.47
C ILE A 49 -8.54 -7.43 0.66
N ASN A 50 -8.40 -8.17 -0.44
CA ASN A 50 -8.14 -9.61 -0.39
C ASN A 50 -6.75 -9.92 0.20
N ASN A 51 -5.73 -9.14 -0.15
CA ASN A 51 -4.38 -9.30 0.40
C ASN A 51 -4.36 -9.00 1.90
N ILE A 52 -4.97 -7.90 2.35
CA ILE A 52 -5.09 -7.57 3.78
C ILE A 52 -5.85 -8.68 4.51
N ARG A 53 -6.93 -9.20 3.94
CA ARG A 53 -7.68 -10.32 4.53
C ARG A 53 -6.80 -11.56 4.67
N GLN A 54 -6.05 -11.92 3.65
CA GLN A 54 -5.12 -13.06 3.71
C GLN A 54 -4.02 -12.84 4.74
N PHE A 55 -3.47 -11.64 4.82
CA PHE A 55 -2.46 -11.29 5.80
C PHE A 55 -3.02 -11.38 7.24
N THR A 56 -4.19 -10.76 7.47
CA THR A 56 -4.88 -10.83 8.78
C THR A 56 -5.16 -12.27 9.17
N LEU A 57 -5.71 -13.07 8.28
CA LEU A 57 -5.99 -14.49 8.55
C LEU A 57 -4.71 -15.29 8.83
N ALA A 58 -3.63 -15.05 8.09
CA ALA A 58 -2.36 -15.71 8.35
C ALA A 58 -1.83 -15.38 9.76
N ALA A 59 -1.94 -14.11 10.19
CA ALA A 59 -1.55 -13.69 11.53
C ALA A 59 -2.42 -14.32 12.63
N LEU A 60 -3.73 -14.46 12.38
CA LEU A 60 -4.66 -15.10 13.33
C LEU A 60 -4.44 -16.62 13.42
N ILE A 61 -4.19 -17.30 12.30
CA ILE A 61 -3.87 -18.74 12.30
C ILE A 61 -2.54 -18.98 13.01
N TYR A 62 -1.53 -18.14 12.72
CA TYR A 62 -0.26 -18.16 13.47
C TYR A 62 -0.50 -18.05 14.98
N ALA A 63 -1.34 -17.08 15.42
CA ALA A 63 -1.66 -16.90 16.83
C ALA A 63 -2.35 -18.14 17.43
N GLY A 64 -3.20 -18.83 16.67
CA GLY A 64 -3.82 -20.09 17.08
C GLY A 64 -2.80 -21.18 17.45
N ASP A 65 -1.69 -21.26 16.69
CA ASP A 65 -0.61 -22.21 16.92
C ASP A 65 0.44 -21.72 17.95
N ASN A 66 0.40 -20.43 18.33
CA ASN A 66 1.40 -19.80 19.20
C ASN A 66 0.79 -19.15 20.44
N GLN A 67 -0.03 -19.88 21.21
CA GLN A 67 -0.61 -19.44 22.49
C GLN A 67 -1.40 -18.13 22.41
N GLN A 68 -2.07 -17.93 21.28
CA GLN A 68 -2.80 -16.71 20.89
C GLN A 68 -1.92 -15.48 20.64
N GLU A 69 -0.61 -15.58 20.72
CA GLU A 69 0.30 -14.48 20.47
C GLU A 69 0.39 -14.17 18.97
N LEU A 70 0.19 -12.91 18.63
CA LEU A 70 0.34 -12.43 17.25
C LEU A 70 1.81 -12.42 16.84
N PRO A 71 2.12 -12.51 15.54
CA PRO A 71 3.47 -12.32 15.06
C PRO A 71 4.03 -11.00 15.58
N ARG A 72 5.25 -11.02 16.10
CA ARG A 72 5.85 -9.84 16.70
C ARG A 72 6.04 -8.74 15.65
N GLY A 73 5.44 -7.58 15.88
CA GLY A 73 5.76 -6.38 15.11
C GLY A 73 7.18 -5.94 15.46
N GLY A 74 8.02 -5.75 14.44
CA GLY A 74 9.39 -5.34 14.69
C GLY A 74 10.33 -5.69 13.54
N THR A 75 11.57 -5.29 13.72
CA THR A 75 12.68 -5.39 12.78
C THR A 75 13.62 -6.53 13.17
N ASP A 76 14.59 -6.84 12.30
CA ASP A 76 15.67 -7.77 12.60
C ASP A 76 16.71 -7.18 13.58
N LYS A 77 16.64 -5.86 13.86
CA LYS A 77 17.49 -5.22 14.86
C LYS A 77 17.29 -5.82 16.24
N ARG A 78 18.38 -5.89 17.00
CA ARG A 78 18.35 -6.34 18.39
C ARG A 78 17.65 -5.37 19.34
N ASP A 79 17.57 -4.09 18.99
CA ASP A 79 16.83 -3.10 19.78
C ASP A 79 15.33 -3.27 19.57
N THR A 80 14.68 -3.78 20.59
CA THR A 80 13.23 -4.03 20.59
C THR A 80 12.38 -2.75 20.54
N LYS A 81 13.01 -1.57 20.71
CA LYS A 81 12.34 -0.27 20.58
C LYS A 81 12.42 0.30 19.16
N ASP A 82 13.33 -0.22 18.31
CA ASP A 82 13.50 0.26 16.95
C ASP A 82 12.54 -0.50 16.01
N THR A 83 11.26 -0.21 16.14
CA THR A 83 10.22 -0.85 15.33
C THR A 83 9.43 0.14 14.49
N HIS A 84 9.04 -0.30 13.31
CA HIS A 84 8.34 0.49 12.30
C HIS A 84 7.19 -0.35 11.72
N THR A 85 6.00 0.21 11.60
CA THR A 85 4.81 -0.53 11.16
C THR A 85 4.91 -1.11 9.73
N PRO A 86 5.60 -0.48 8.77
CA PRO A 86 5.73 -1.04 7.42
C PRO A 86 6.93 -1.99 7.27
N ILE A 87 7.66 -2.29 8.35
CA ILE A 87 8.83 -3.15 8.29
C ILE A 87 8.58 -4.41 9.11
N PHE A 88 8.94 -5.54 8.53
CA PHE A 88 8.71 -6.86 9.09
C PHE A 88 10.03 -7.60 9.17
N SER A 89 10.31 -8.24 10.29
CA SER A 89 11.54 -9.03 10.41
C SER A 89 11.52 -10.20 9.41
N THR A 90 12.69 -10.59 8.94
CA THR A 90 12.86 -11.73 8.02
C THR A 90 12.28 -13.01 8.63
N GLN A 91 12.47 -13.20 9.95
CA GLN A 91 11.94 -14.36 10.67
C GLN A 91 10.40 -14.36 10.69
N ASN A 92 9.77 -13.21 10.93
CA ASN A 92 8.31 -13.10 10.96
C ASN A 92 7.70 -13.35 9.59
N GLN A 93 8.32 -12.84 8.52
CA GLN A 93 7.89 -13.13 7.16
C GLN A 93 7.96 -14.64 6.90
N THR A 94 9.08 -15.29 7.22
CA THR A 94 9.25 -16.74 7.05
C THR A 94 8.21 -17.53 7.84
N ASN A 95 7.90 -17.12 9.05
CA ASN A 95 6.88 -17.76 9.86
C ASN A 95 5.49 -17.63 9.26
N LEU A 96 5.10 -16.42 8.83
CA LEU A 96 3.79 -16.17 8.23
C LEU A 96 3.63 -16.84 6.86
N LEU A 97 4.70 -17.05 6.11
CA LEU A 97 4.65 -17.79 4.86
C LEU A 97 4.21 -19.25 5.00
N LYS A 98 4.27 -19.81 6.19
CA LYS A 98 3.69 -21.14 6.49
C LYS A 98 2.16 -21.14 6.47
N TYR A 99 1.55 -19.99 6.70
CA TYR A 99 0.10 -19.79 6.83
C TYR A 99 -0.52 -19.07 5.63
N THR A 100 0.29 -18.53 4.73
CA THR A 100 -0.16 -17.98 3.45
C THR A 100 0.70 -18.52 2.32
N THR A 101 0.05 -18.93 1.24
CA THR A 101 0.75 -19.52 0.08
C THR A 101 1.39 -18.46 -0.84
N GLN A 102 1.20 -17.17 -0.54
CA GLN A 102 1.59 -16.10 -1.46
C GLN A 102 2.28 -14.95 -0.76
N LEU A 103 3.56 -14.74 -1.10
CA LEU A 103 4.29 -13.51 -0.74
C LEU A 103 3.54 -12.22 -1.10
N LYS A 104 2.75 -12.27 -2.17
CA LYS A 104 1.93 -11.13 -2.63
C LYS A 104 0.90 -10.65 -1.61
N ALA A 105 0.53 -11.47 -0.62
CA ALA A 105 -0.36 -11.06 0.45
C ALA A 105 0.23 -9.93 1.32
N PHE A 106 1.55 -9.76 1.33
CA PHE A 106 2.23 -8.69 2.07
C PHE A 106 2.41 -7.41 1.25
N ASP A 107 1.95 -7.38 0.00
CA ASP A 107 2.20 -6.28 -0.93
C ASP A 107 0.93 -5.64 -1.45
N CYS A 108 0.88 -4.32 -1.37
CA CYS A 108 -0.12 -3.57 -2.11
C CYS A 108 0.23 -3.55 -3.60
N PRO A 109 -0.66 -4.03 -4.51
CA PRO A 109 -0.42 -4.05 -5.95
C PRO A 109 -0.06 -2.70 -6.55
N ASN A 110 -0.50 -1.60 -5.92
CA ASN A 110 -0.21 -0.25 -6.35
C ASN A 110 1.22 0.20 -5.98
N LEU A 111 1.80 -0.34 -4.90
CA LEU A 111 3.12 0.06 -4.41
C LEU A 111 4.24 -0.90 -4.79
N VAL A 112 3.92 -2.18 -5.03
CA VAL A 112 4.93 -3.22 -5.28
C VAL A 112 5.91 -2.83 -6.37
N ARG A 113 5.42 -2.32 -7.49
CA ARG A 113 6.25 -1.91 -8.63
C ARG A 113 7.22 -0.77 -8.29
N TRP A 114 6.85 0.10 -7.39
CA TRP A 114 7.71 1.18 -6.91
C TRP A 114 8.73 0.64 -5.89
N MET A 115 8.31 -0.22 -4.98
CA MET A 115 9.18 -0.84 -3.99
C MET A 115 10.28 -1.69 -4.62
N GLU A 116 9.96 -2.45 -5.68
CA GLU A 116 10.91 -3.29 -6.42
C GLU A 116 11.96 -2.49 -7.20
N LYS A 117 11.61 -1.28 -7.65
CA LYS A 117 12.52 -0.43 -8.42
C LYS A 117 13.56 0.30 -7.60
N ARG A 118 13.40 0.35 -6.30
CA ARG A 118 14.33 1.04 -5.40
C ARG A 118 15.23 0.03 -4.71
N GLU A 119 16.49 0.03 -5.12
CA GLU A 119 17.55 -0.75 -4.51
C GLU A 119 17.63 -0.46 -2.99
N GLY A 120 17.68 -1.52 -2.18
CA GLY A 120 17.75 -1.42 -0.71
C GLY A 120 16.42 -1.10 0.01
N TRP A 121 15.33 -0.83 -0.71
CA TRP A 121 14.04 -0.50 -0.06
C TRP A 121 13.26 -1.72 0.41
N ARG A 122 13.35 -2.79 -0.36
CA ARG A 122 12.61 -4.03 -0.08
C ARG A 122 13.23 -4.83 1.06
N TYR A 123 14.54 -4.84 1.11
CA TYR A 123 15.31 -5.55 2.12
C TYR A 123 16.41 -4.64 2.67
N HIS A 124 16.47 -4.54 3.97
CA HIS A 124 17.54 -3.85 4.69
C HIS A 124 18.15 -4.82 5.71
N GLU A 125 19.46 -4.99 5.68
CA GLU A 125 20.19 -5.97 6.47
C GLU A 125 19.87 -5.91 7.97
N ASP A 126 19.74 -4.70 8.52
CA ASP A 126 19.45 -4.49 9.94
C ASP A 126 17.96 -4.51 10.28
N TYR A 127 17.07 -4.18 9.34
CA TYR A 127 15.66 -3.95 9.66
C TYR A 127 14.75 -5.07 9.17
N GLY A 128 15.13 -5.77 8.10
CA GLY A 128 14.30 -6.80 7.48
C GLY A 128 13.61 -6.32 6.20
N ILE A 129 12.35 -6.59 6.06
CA ILE A 129 11.62 -6.45 4.80
C ILE A 129 10.55 -5.37 4.91
N ALA A 130 10.60 -4.39 4.02
CA ALA A 130 9.50 -3.44 3.86
C ALA A 130 8.33 -4.13 3.15
N ILE A 131 7.13 -4.05 3.75
CA ILE A 131 5.89 -4.59 3.23
C ILE A 131 4.99 -3.47 2.70
N GLY A 132 4.06 -3.81 1.82
CA GLY A 132 3.14 -2.87 1.19
C GLY A 132 1.98 -2.42 2.08
N TYR A 133 2.01 -2.73 3.37
CA TYR A 133 0.99 -2.44 4.36
C TYR A 133 1.61 -2.00 5.68
N HIS A 134 0.83 -1.35 6.54
CA HIS A 134 1.13 -1.29 7.97
C HIS A 134 0.74 -2.61 8.62
N TYR A 135 1.65 -3.26 9.31
CA TYR A 135 1.33 -4.31 10.27
C TYR A 135 1.33 -3.69 11.66
N LEU A 136 0.24 -3.85 12.39
CA LEU A 136 -0.02 -3.15 13.65
C LEU A 136 -0.02 -4.10 14.86
N GLY A 137 0.09 -5.42 14.62
CA GLY A 137 0.11 -6.43 15.68
C GLY A 137 1.50 -6.64 16.31
N GLY A 138 1.53 -7.10 17.54
CA GLY A 138 2.74 -7.57 18.22
C GLY A 138 3.85 -6.53 18.42
N HIS A 139 3.57 -5.24 18.26
CA HIS A 139 4.58 -4.19 18.52
C HIS A 139 4.79 -4.02 20.03
N PRO A 140 6.04 -4.09 20.52
CA PRO A 140 6.33 -3.94 21.93
C PRO A 140 6.08 -2.48 22.39
N ASN A 141 5.85 -2.34 23.69
CA ASN A 141 5.67 -1.05 24.35
C ASN A 141 4.51 -0.19 23.80
N SER A 142 3.52 -0.80 23.18
CA SER A 142 2.28 -0.14 22.77
C SER A 142 1.39 0.14 23.99
N PRO A 143 0.67 1.26 24.03
CA PRO A 143 0.66 2.33 23.03
C PRO A 143 1.95 3.16 23.05
N TRP A 144 2.43 3.52 21.88
CA TRP A 144 3.64 4.36 21.80
C TRP A 144 3.35 5.78 22.30
N PRO A 145 4.33 6.44 22.96
CA PRO A 145 4.13 7.78 23.47
C PRO A 145 3.68 8.77 22.40
N LEU A 146 2.80 9.69 22.78
CA LEU A 146 2.45 10.83 21.93
C LEU A 146 3.67 11.72 21.70
N ILE A 147 3.68 12.41 20.58
CA ILE A 147 4.64 13.45 20.24
C ILE A 147 3.87 14.68 19.77
N ASP A 148 4.51 15.86 19.82
CA ASP A 148 3.83 17.15 19.63
C ASP A 148 2.99 17.25 18.35
N THR A 149 3.38 16.54 17.28
CA THR A 149 2.69 16.56 15.98
C THR A 149 1.64 15.48 15.83
N VAL A 150 1.46 14.60 16.84
CA VAL A 150 0.50 13.46 16.76
C VAL A 150 -0.26 13.34 18.07
N THR A 151 -1.54 13.64 18.01
CA THR A 151 -2.46 13.61 19.15
C THR A 151 -3.22 12.29 19.30
N ASN A 152 -3.14 11.41 18.30
CA ASN A 152 -3.83 10.13 18.31
C ASN A 152 -2.88 9.01 18.70
N GLN A 153 -3.32 8.20 19.65
CA GLN A 153 -2.61 7.02 20.12
C GLN A 153 -3.29 5.77 19.56
N TRP A 154 -2.53 4.77 19.17
CA TRP A 154 -3.05 3.48 18.74
C TRP A 154 -2.50 2.37 19.63
N ILE A 155 -3.27 1.29 19.74
CA ILE A 155 -2.91 0.12 20.52
C ILE A 155 -2.54 -1.00 19.54
N SER A 156 -1.36 -1.57 19.71
CA SER A 156 -0.94 -2.77 19.00
C SER A 156 -1.52 -3.99 19.72
N PRO A 157 -2.41 -4.76 19.09
CA PRO A 157 -2.85 -6.02 19.68
C PRO A 157 -1.68 -6.99 19.81
N GLN A 158 -1.53 -7.61 20.95
CA GLN A 158 -0.49 -8.60 21.22
C GLN A 158 -1.02 -10.02 21.04
N LYS A 159 -2.31 -10.23 21.34
CA LYS A 159 -3.00 -11.53 21.27
C LYS A 159 -4.25 -11.47 20.41
N SER A 160 -4.56 -12.59 19.78
CA SER A 160 -5.78 -12.73 18.99
C SER A 160 -7.06 -12.69 19.82
N SER A 161 -6.96 -12.82 21.13
CA SER A 161 -8.09 -12.75 22.09
C SER A 161 -8.38 -11.34 22.63
N GLU A 162 -7.64 -10.32 22.20
CA GLU A 162 -7.88 -8.92 22.57
C GLU A 162 -9.11 -8.34 21.86
N ASP A 163 -9.37 -7.04 22.05
CA ASP A 163 -10.51 -6.34 21.45
C ASP A 163 -10.56 -6.55 19.93
N PRO A 164 -11.60 -7.20 19.40
CA PRO A 164 -11.71 -7.53 17.98
C PRO A 164 -11.76 -6.29 17.06
N SER A 165 -12.03 -5.11 17.59
CA SER A 165 -12.07 -3.85 16.84
C SER A 165 -10.69 -3.21 16.63
N LEU A 166 -9.63 -3.74 17.25
CA LEU A 166 -8.27 -3.22 17.06
C LEU A 166 -7.80 -3.43 15.61
N ALA A 167 -7.18 -2.42 15.05
CA ALA A 167 -6.58 -2.52 13.72
C ALA A 167 -5.35 -3.43 13.76
N LEU A 168 -5.27 -4.38 12.81
CA LEU A 168 -4.17 -5.33 12.69
C LEU A 168 -3.31 -5.08 11.44
N VAL A 169 -3.94 -4.78 10.31
CA VAL A 169 -3.26 -4.49 9.04
C VAL A 169 -3.96 -3.32 8.37
N ALA A 170 -3.20 -2.37 7.82
CA ALA A 170 -3.79 -1.24 7.09
C ALA A 170 -3.01 -0.93 5.81
N ASP A 171 -3.69 -0.33 4.81
CA ASP A 171 -3.02 0.18 3.60
C ASP A 171 -1.91 1.17 3.98
N LEU A 172 -0.81 1.14 3.24
CA LEU A 172 0.37 1.93 3.51
C LEU A 172 0.18 3.40 3.09
N ASN A 173 -0.67 4.12 3.82
CA ASN A 173 -0.75 5.57 3.76
C ASN A 173 0.28 6.15 4.74
N VAL A 174 1.33 6.77 4.24
CA VAL A 174 2.47 7.25 5.03
C VAL A 174 2.88 8.65 4.62
N ASP A 175 3.18 9.50 5.58
CA ASP A 175 4.11 10.60 5.44
C ASP A 175 5.34 10.37 6.33
N SER A 176 6.49 10.62 5.80
CA SER A 176 7.75 10.45 6.51
C SER A 176 8.67 11.65 6.27
N PRO A 177 8.64 12.65 7.15
CA PRO A 177 9.57 13.77 7.11
C PRO A 177 11.03 13.34 7.14
N ALA A 178 11.39 12.36 7.99
CA ALA A 178 12.74 11.82 8.08
C ALA A 178 13.32 11.31 6.75
N TYR A 179 12.46 10.71 5.93
CA TYR A 179 12.83 10.20 4.59
C TYR A 179 12.31 11.08 3.46
N GLN A 180 11.76 12.24 3.75
CA GLN A 180 11.16 13.15 2.78
C GLN A 180 10.24 12.40 1.80
N ARG A 181 9.28 11.65 2.33
CA ARG A 181 8.49 10.72 1.51
C ARG A 181 7.02 10.68 1.87
N ILE A 182 6.19 10.63 0.84
CA ILE A 182 4.75 10.32 0.94
C ILE A 182 4.46 9.07 0.14
N LEU A 183 3.74 8.12 0.75
CA LEU A 183 3.19 6.95 0.09
C LEU A 183 1.68 6.94 0.28
N ALA A 184 0.94 6.91 -0.81
CA ALA A 184 -0.51 6.81 -0.81
C ALA A 184 -0.96 5.88 -1.95
N PRO A 185 -1.27 4.61 -1.65
CA PRO A 185 -1.54 3.61 -2.68
C PRO A 185 -2.80 3.88 -3.49
N HIS A 186 -3.81 4.53 -2.89
CA HIS A 186 -5.14 4.67 -3.46
C HIS A 186 -5.53 6.13 -3.67
N CYS A 187 -5.02 6.73 -4.74
CA CYS A 187 -5.35 8.09 -5.17
C CYS A 187 -6.23 8.11 -6.42
N ALA A 188 -6.75 9.30 -6.77
CA ALA A 188 -7.66 9.45 -7.91
C ALA A 188 -7.02 9.08 -9.27
N ARG A 189 -5.71 9.28 -9.40
CA ARG A 189 -4.96 9.09 -10.65
C ARG A 189 -3.91 7.97 -10.55
N GLY A 190 -4.09 7.02 -9.63
CA GLY A 190 -3.12 5.99 -9.32
C GLY A 190 -2.34 6.30 -8.03
N PRO A 191 -1.40 5.44 -7.62
CA PRO A 191 -0.64 5.63 -6.38
C PRO A 191 0.16 6.94 -6.42
N ARG A 192 0.19 7.64 -5.30
CA ARG A 192 1.08 8.78 -5.10
C ARG A 192 2.31 8.31 -4.35
N VAL A 193 3.45 8.60 -4.94
CA VAL A 193 4.75 8.49 -4.31
C VAL A 193 5.44 9.83 -4.52
N ALA A 194 5.66 10.57 -3.46
CA ALA A 194 6.42 11.82 -3.48
C ALA A 194 7.73 11.59 -2.72
N ASP A 195 8.77 12.25 -3.16
CA ASP A 195 10.14 12.18 -2.66
C ASP A 195 10.71 13.58 -2.36
N ASP A 196 12.02 13.66 -2.21
CA ASP A 196 12.77 14.82 -1.77
C ASP A 196 12.34 16.12 -2.49
N ALA A 197 12.19 16.09 -3.82
CA ALA A 197 11.81 17.26 -4.58
C ALA A 197 10.43 17.84 -4.19
N TYR A 198 9.50 17.00 -3.74
CA TYR A 198 8.22 17.45 -3.22
C TYR A 198 8.39 18.19 -1.88
N PHE A 199 9.21 17.66 -0.98
CA PHE A 199 9.44 18.25 0.34
C PHE A 199 10.21 19.56 0.26
N ASP A 200 11.19 19.64 -0.64
CA ASP A 200 11.94 20.88 -0.90
C ASP A 200 11.05 22.01 -1.42
N ALA A 201 10.04 21.66 -2.24
CA ALA A 201 9.10 22.63 -2.80
C ALA A 201 7.94 23.00 -1.87
N ASN A 202 7.73 22.26 -0.78
CA ASN A 202 6.57 22.43 0.11
C ASN A 202 7.00 22.57 1.58
N PRO A 203 7.18 23.79 2.09
CA PRO A 203 7.62 24.02 3.48
C PRO A 203 6.68 23.41 4.53
N ASN A 204 5.39 23.20 4.21
CA ASN A 204 4.41 22.58 5.08
C ASN A 204 4.31 21.04 4.89
N ALA A 205 5.25 20.42 4.17
CA ALA A 205 5.23 18.98 3.94
C ALA A 205 5.41 18.15 5.24
N TYR A 206 5.90 18.78 6.29
CA TYR A 206 6.13 18.16 7.60
C TYR A 206 4.89 18.15 8.51
N ASP A 207 3.86 18.91 8.18
CA ASP A 207 2.58 18.94 8.92
C ASP A 207 1.43 18.46 8.01
N GLN A 208 1.47 17.18 7.68
CA GLN A 208 0.50 16.59 6.79
C GLN A 208 -0.79 16.20 7.53
N ARG A 209 -1.90 16.73 7.05
CA ARG A 209 -3.23 16.19 7.41
C ARG A 209 -3.52 14.97 6.54
N PRO A 210 -4.39 14.05 6.99
CA PRO A 210 -4.75 12.87 6.18
C PRO A 210 -5.12 13.22 4.74
N ILE A 211 -5.87 14.29 4.51
CA ILE A 211 -6.31 14.71 3.18
C ILE A 211 -5.17 15.20 2.28
N ASP A 212 -4.10 15.71 2.86
CA ASP A 212 -2.96 16.27 2.12
C ASP A 212 -2.10 15.18 1.47
N LEU A 213 -2.20 13.93 1.95
CA LEU A 213 -1.60 12.78 1.28
C LEU A 213 -2.10 12.61 -0.16
N GLY A 214 -3.30 13.09 -0.48
CA GLY A 214 -3.94 12.88 -1.78
C GLY A 214 -4.57 11.51 -1.96
N ALA A 215 -4.52 10.65 -0.94
CA ALA A 215 -5.24 9.39 -0.93
C ALA A 215 -6.75 9.62 -0.89
N LYS A 216 -7.52 8.71 -1.47
CA LYS A 216 -8.98 8.64 -1.27
C LYS A 216 -9.35 7.99 0.06
N GLY A 217 -8.46 7.17 0.58
CA GLY A 217 -8.63 6.38 1.78
C GLY A 217 -7.71 5.18 1.78
N GLY A 218 -8.04 4.18 2.57
CA GLY A 218 -7.34 2.92 2.63
C GLY A 218 -8.18 1.81 3.24
N ASN A 219 -7.79 0.59 3.03
CA ASN A 219 -8.38 -0.57 3.66
C ASN A 219 -7.77 -0.76 5.04
N VAL A 220 -8.59 -1.12 6.01
CA VAL A 220 -8.17 -1.46 7.37
C VAL A 220 -8.75 -2.82 7.73
N GLY A 221 -7.87 -3.75 8.06
CA GLY A 221 -8.19 -5.07 8.58
C GLY A 221 -8.14 -5.05 10.10
N LEU A 222 -9.17 -5.55 10.75
CA LEU A 222 -9.32 -5.62 12.19
C LEU A 222 -8.92 -7.00 12.72
N LEU A 223 -8.78 -7.07 14.04
CA LEU A 223 -8.42 -8.31 14.74
C LEU A 223 -9.49 -9.40 14.61
N ASP A 224 -10.75 -9.04 14.34
CA ASP A 224 -11.82 -10.01 14.05
C ASP A 224 -11.74 -10.63 12.66
N GLY A 225 -10.76 -10.23 11.83
CA GLY A 225 -10.60 -10.69 10.46
C GLY A 225 -11.40 -9.90 9.43
N SER A 226 -12.24 -8.95 9.86
CA SER A 226 -12.96 -8.07 8.95
C SER A 226 -12.01 -7.07 8.27
N VAL A 227 -12.32 -6.69 7.02
CA VAL A 227 -11.57 -5.68 6.27
C VAL A 227 -12.56 -4.71 5.67
N SER A 228 -12.37 -3.42 5.91
CA SER A 228 -13.23 -2.37 5.41
C SER A 228 -12.44 -1.21 4.82
N TRP A 229 -13.06 -0.51 3.86
CA TRP A 229 -12.53 0.74 3.32
C TRP A 229 -12.87 1.91 4.25
N LYS A 230 -11.86 2.69 4.60
CA LYS A 230 -12.00 3.93 5.36
C LYS A 230 -11.64 5.13 4.48
N ASP A 231 -12.53 6.12 4.42
CA ASP A 231 -12.26 7.39 3.71
C ASP A 231 -11.14 8.14 4.41
N ILE A 232 -10.24 8.77 3.65
CA ILE A 232 -9.07 9.46 4.21
C ILE A 232 -9.43 10.56 5.22
N ARG A 233 -10.59 11.20 5.04
CA ARG A 233 -11.11 12.24 5.95
C ARG A 233 -11.52 11.71 7.33
N LYS A 234 -11.69 10.38 7.43
CA LYS A 234 -12.04 9.66 8.68
C LYS A 234 -10.85 8.94 9.30
N MET A 235 -9.69 9.00 8.67
CA MET A 235 -8.45 8.43 9.19
C MET A 235 -7.79 9.40 10.15
N ASN A 236 -7.10 8.83 11.12
CA ASN A 236 -6.26 9.59 12.03
C ASN A 236 -4.79 9.40 11.65
N ARG A 237 -3.96 10.38 12.02
CA ARG A 237 -2.52 10.30 11.90
C ARG A 237 -1.93 9.68 13.17
N TYR A 238 -1.11 8.66 13.00
CA TYR A 238 -0.49 7.90 14.09
C TYR A 238 1.03 7.81 13.88
N ARG A 239 1.77 7.60 14.95
CA ARG A 239 3.17 7.21 14.84
C ARG A 239 3.29 5.85 14.15
N ALA A 240 4.10 5.78 13.10
CA ALA A 240 4.46 4.55 12.40
C ALA A 240 5.88 4.07 12.73
N SER A 241 6.62 4.83 13.56
CA SER A 241 7.93 4.50 14.10
C SER A 241 7.96 4.75 15.61
N GLN A 242 8.52 3.81 16.36
CA GLN A 242 8.58 3.91 17.83
C GLN A 242 9.65 4.90 18.32
N ILE A 243 10.79 4.96 17.64
CA ILE A 243 11.96 5.73 18.11
C ILE A 243 12.05 7.13 17.52
N TRP A 244 11.49 7.36 16.34
CA TRP A 244 11.57 8.67 15.71
C TRP A 244 10.58 9.64 16.34
N GLY A 245 11.04 10.86 16.57
CA GLY A 245 10.23 11.95 17.09
C GLY A 245 9.36 12.64 16.03
N ALA A 246 9.28 13.96 16.10
CA ALA A 246 8.48 14.79 15.19
C ALA A 246 8.85 14.64 13.71
N ASP A 247 10.11 14.30 13.44
CA ASP A 247 10.63 14.06 12.08
C ASP A 247 10.40 12.63 11.58
N GLY A 248 9.70 11.80 12.36
CA GLY A 248 9.56 10.38 12.09
C GLY A 248 8.69 10.03 10.90
N SER A 249 8.21 8.78 10.92
CA SER A 249 7.21 8.28 9.96
C SER A 249 5.85 8.19 10.63
N PHE A 250 4.83 8.59 9.89
CA PHE A 250 3.45 8.60 10.33
C PHE A 250 2.58 7.79 9.37
N GLY A 251 1.68 7.01 9.93
CA GLY A 251 0.71 6.21 9.18
C GLY A 251 -0.71 6.69 9.41
N TYR A 252 -1.60 6.33 8.49
CA TYR A 252 -3.01 6.74 8.53
C TYR A 252 -3.91 5.52 8.38
N TRP A 253 -4.73 5.28 9.43
CA TRP A 253 -5.74 4.22 9.46
C TRP A 253 -6.95 4.52 10.34
#